data_5ba2828d5b22b1486309a56c9a7049ec
#
_entry.id   5ba2828d5b22b1486309a56c9a7049ec
#
_cell.length_a   1.000
_cell.length_b   1.000
_cell.length_c   1.000
_cell.angle_alpha   90.00
_cell.angle_beta   90.00
_cell.angle_gamma   90.00
#
_symmetry.space_group_name_H-M   'P 1'
#
loop_
_entity.id
_entity.type
_entity.pdbx_description
1 polymer ?
#
loop_
_entity_poly.entity_id
_entity_poly.type
_entity_poly.pdbx_seq_one_letter_code
_entity_poly.pdbx_strand_id
1 'polypeptide(L)'
;GFSQSLYISLMKKGGAILLLALLPVSMIYADHETSPKDTVKLAYSPQQIDGADLMKVKDANFVNSLIGRVAGAAINPSASGVGGSVRMVLRGYRSILKSNNVLFTLDGVPLPRLEPEQSFNVNTSNWQTGDGIAAFSPDDIKSISVLSTAAASTLYGSRSASGVVMINTKKAHSGKLRVELGNSTTFSSPLVMPEFQQTYVAGWGEKTNHPQSWNPADFFRTGHTINNSLSLSIGNEYNQTRVSAVTMNGTGIIPNNDVDRYNFSFRNTSSLLNHRLKLDFTLRYIHTAEQNMLSQGMYGNPLVPVYLVPDVLQERISVNPDYNYKNHFEVYDPKLGANAQYWPLGNMGMGMQNPYWIINRNLYNQKKRRLLGGIGAKYDLTSWLNVAGRIHYDRDKETATEKLYASSLQANPLGSYYESEDKNTQFYSDLLFNVNKKLGDFSINATLGSSICDTKFDNSYIDGALGVVNQFNLSGLDKHGGSYYRDQDFNYHDRATSLFMLAQLGYKNLLFLDLGGRMEWLKFWDDDSSYSTDVIYPSVGVSVVPTGWLSDNPNRFLSFLKLNYTYSETGNSFTDY
;
A
#
# COMPACT_ATOMS: atom_id res chain seq x y z
N GLY A 1 7.27 -18.81 18.43
CA GLY A 1 8.67 -18.70 18.02
C GLY A 1 9.37 -17.62 18.83
N PHE A 2 10.49 -17.95 19.45
CA PHE A 2 11.31 -16.99 20.20
C PHE A 2 11.89 -15.95 19.25
N SER A 3 11.49 -14.68 19.38
CA SER A 3 12.17 -13.55 18.74
C SER A 3 13.02 -12.85 19.79
N GLN A 4 14.32 -13.17 19.85
CA GLN A 4 15.30 -12.39 20.61
C GLN A 4 15.73 -11.20 19.75
N SER A 5 15.28 -10.01 20.09
CA SER A 5 15.86 -8.78 19.55
C SER A 5 16.54 -8.01 20.66
N LEU A 6 17.85 -8.11 20.74
CA LEU A 6 18.69 -7.26 21.59
C LEU A 6 18.94 -5.96 20.81
N TYR A 7 18.30 -4.87 21.19
CA TYR A 7 18.57 -3.54 20.62
C TYR A 7 19.54 -2.77 21.51
N ILE A 8 20.73 -2.51 21.03
CA ILE A 8 21.69 -1.56 21.62
C ILE A 8 21.62 -0.29 20.77
N SER A 9 21.02 0.77 21.32
CA SER A 9 21.03 2.10 20.70
C SER A 9 22.10 2.96 21.35
N LEU A 10 23.17 3.25 20.61
CA LEU A 10 24.28 4.13 21.02
C LEU A 10 24.06 5.52 20.43
N MET A 11 23.87 6.53 21.26
CA MET A 11 23.85 7.93 20.84
C MET A 11 25.14 8.65 21.23
N LYS A 12 25.82 9.27 20.26
CA LYS A 12 26.99 10.11 20.48
C LYS A 12 26.59 11.60 20.44
N LYS A 13 27.15 12.42 21.31
CA LYS A 13 26.98 13.88 21.29
C LYS A 13 27.38 14.44 19.92
N GLY A 14 26.49 15.15 19.26
CA GLY A 14 26.81 15.95 18.08
C GLY A 14 25.90 15.74 16.86
N GLY A 15 25.06 14.72 16.84
CA GLY A 15 24.08 14.53 15.76
C GLY A 15 22.68 14.45 16.36
N ALA A 16 21.85 15.44 16.13
CA ALA A 16 20.44 15.39 16.49
C ALA A 16 19.73 14.37 15.59
N ILE A 17 19.82 13.09 15.94
CA ILE A 17 18.90 12.08 15.44
C ILE A 17 17.71 12.13 16.38
N LEU A 18 16.66 12.80 15.92
CA LEU A 18 15.38 12.88 16.62
C LEU A 18 14.73 11.49 16.60
N LEU A 19 15.00 10.68 17.61
CA LEU A 19 14.25 9.45 17.86
C LEU A 19 13.00 9.82 18.66
N LEU A 20 11.94 10.19 17.97
CA LEU A 20 10.63 10.37 18.57
C LEU A 20 9.91 9.04 18.66
N ALA A 21 9.87 8.53 19.85
CA ALA A 21 9.09 7.36 20.20
C ALA A 21 7.64 7.74 20.43
N LEU A 22 6.73 6.97 19.89
CA LEU A 22 5.31 7.03 20.18
C LEU A 22 4.90 5.74 20.88
N LEU A 23 4.42 5.80 21.97
CA LEU A 23 3.21 5.98 22.74
C LEU A 23 2.33 4.74 22.81
N PRO A 24 1.93 4.36 23.99
CA PRO A 24 0.74 3.53 24.16
C PRO A 24 -0.45 4.23 23.48
N VAL A 25 -1.46 3.48 23.16
CA VAL A 25 -2.69 3.90 22.43
C VAL A 25 -3.29 5.23 22.91
N SER A 26 -2.95 5.68 24.11
CA SER A 26 -3.31 7.00 24.64
C SER A 26 -2.83 8.20 23.82
N MET A 27 -1.85 8.03 22.92
CA MET A 27 -1.31 9.11 22.10
C MET A 27 -1.91 9.24 20.70
N ILE A 28 -2.82 8.39 20.30
CA ILE A 28 -3.60 8.61 19.07
C ILE A 28 -4.37 9.94 19.14
N TYR A 29 -4.57 10.46 20.36
CA TYR A 29 -5.26 11.74 20.61
C TYR A 29 -4.38 12.82 21.26
N ALA A 30 -3.10 12.59 21.50
CA ALA A 30 -2.25 13.58 22.15
C ALA A 30 -1.54 14.44 21.12
N ASP A 31 -1.93 15.71 21.04
CA ASP A 31 -1.19 16.79 20.38
C ASP A 31 0.03 17.24 21.22
N HIS A 32 0.83 16.32 21.72
CA HIS A 32 2.06 16.69 22.38
C HIS A 32 3.23 16.46 21.44
N GLU A 33 3.96 17.54 21.12
CA GLU A 33 5.35 17.43 20.70
C GLU A 33 6.07 16.63 21.80
N THR A 34 6.38 15.38 21.50
CA THR A 34 7.03 14.50 22.46
C THR A 34 8.46 14.99 22.69
N SER A 35 8.73 15.37 23.91
CA SER A 35 10.08 15.71 24.36
C SER A 35 11.00 14.48 24.22
N PRO A 36 12.31 14.65 23.94
CA PRO A 36 13.30 13.55 23.97
C PRO A 36 13.26 12.71 25.26
N LYS A 37 12.75 13.27 26.34
CA LYS A 37 12.56 12.57 27.64
C LYS A 37 11.45 11.52 27.62
N ASP A 38 10.49 11.60 26.68
CA ASP A 38 9.38 10.64 26.61
C ASP A 38 9.76 9.36 25.86
N THR A 39 10.85 9.39 25.06
CA THR A 39 11.38 8.21 24.36
C THR A 39 11.97 7.16 25.29
N VAL A 40 12.33 7.55 26.50
CA VAL A 40 12.91 6.65 27.52
C VAL A 40 11.90 5.62 27.99
N LYS A 41 10.61 5.92 27.91
CA LYS A 41 9.53 5.16 28.57
C LYS A 41 9.06 3.91 27.82
N LEU A 42 9.36 3.75 26.54
CA LEU A 42 8.79 2.66 25.75
C LEU A 42 9.71 1.43 25.68
N ALA A 43 9.17 0.23 25.89
CA ALA A 43 9.90 -1.04 25.72
C ALA A 43 10.17 -1.36 24.24
N TYR A 44 9.44 -0.76 23.34
CA TYR A 44 9.66 -0.83 21.89
C TYR A 44 9.92 0.55 21.33
N SER A 45 10.85 0.66 20.39
CA SER A 45 11.14 1.91 19.70
C SER A 45 10.55 1.84 18.30
N PRO A 46 9.41 2.51 18.04
CA PRO A 46 8.91 2.63 16.68
C PRO A 46 9.88 3.48 15.87
N GLN A 47 10.09 3.09 14.62
CA GLN A 47 10.80 3.95 13.68
C GLN A 47 9.81 5.00 13.20
N GLN A 48 10.17 6.27 13.33
CA GLN A 48 9.34 7.39 12.88
C GLN A 48 9.99 8.08 11.69
N ILE A 49 9.18 8.39 10.69
CA ILE A 49 9.55 9.16 9.50
C ILE A 49 8.63 10.38 9.46
N ASP A 50 9.22 11.56 9.34
CA ASP A 50 8.45 12.80 9.20
C ASP A 50 7.82 12.86 7.80
N GLY A 51 6.58 13.36 7.74
CA GLY A 51 5.91 13.62 6.46
C GLY A 51 6.66 14.58 5.55
N ALA A 52 7.42 15.52 6.11
CA ALA A 52 8.28 16.41 5.35
C ALA A 52 9.35 15.66 4.53
N ASP A 53 9.82 14.52 5.01
CA ASP A 53 10.78 13.71 4.26
C ASP A 53 10.13 13.00 3.06
N LEU A 54 8.85 12.67 3.13
CA LEU A 54 8.09 12.11 2.01
C LEU A 54 7.82 13.15 0.91
N MET A 55 7.82 14.44 1.30
CA MET A 55 7.57 15.55 0.38
C MET A 55 8.80 15.92 -0.47
N LYS A 56 10.01 15.46 -0.10
CA LYS A 56 11.25 15.75 -0.85
C LYS A 56 11.24 15.15 -2.24
N VAL A 57 10.72 13.93 -2.37
CA VAL A 57 10.47 13.25 -3.65
C VAL A 57 9.12 12.58 -3.54
N LYS A 58 8.13 13.11 -4.25
CA LYS A 58 6.76 12.56 -4.25
C LYS A 58 6.67 11.43 -5.26
N ASP A 59 6.65 10.21 -4.77
CA ASP A 59 6.36 9.04 -5.60
C ASP A 59 4.85 8.85 -5.75
N ALA A 60 4.43 8.27 -6.87
CA ALA A 60 3.03 7.95 -7.14
C ALA A 60 2.44 6.95 -6.12
N ASN A 61 3.28 6.08 -5.54
CA ASN A 61 2.99 5.30 -4.34
C ASN A 61 3.99 5.68 -3.26
N PHE A 62 3.56 6.44 -2.25
CA PHE A 62 4.47 7.00 -1.24
C PHE A 62 5.25 5.93 -0.44
N VAL A 63 4.80 4.67 -0.42
CA VAL A 63 5.52 3.57 0.25
C VAL A 63 6.91 3.36 -0.36
N ASN A 64 7.09 3.67 -1.65
CA ASN A 64 8.41 3.66 -2.29
C ASN A 64 9.39 4.65 -1.62
N SER A 65 8.90 5.76 -1.10
CA SER A 65 9.73 6.75 -0.38
C SER A 65 10.27 6.23 0.95
N LEU A 66 9.80 5.08 1.43
CA LEU A 66 10.28 4.42 2.65
C LEU A 66 11.48 3.49 2.39
N ILE A 67 11.83 3.23 1.13
CA ILE A 67 12.98 2.39 0.75
C ILE A 67 14.26 2.97 1.35
N GLY A 68 15.01 2.13 2.08
CA GLY A 68 16.25 2.52 2.76
C GLY A 68 16.07 3.36 4.03
N ARG A 69 14.83 3.70 4.42
CA ARG A 69 14.54 4.52 5.62
C ARG A 69 13.97 3.71 6.79
N VAL A 70 13.44 2.53 6.52
CA VAL A 70 12.89 1.63 7.54
C VAL A 70 13.82 0.45 7.73
N ALA A 71 14.43 0.34 8.90
CA ALA A 71 15.33 -0.77 9.21
C ALA A 71 14.56 -2.11 9.25
N GLY A 72 15.11 -3.11 8.57
CA GLY A 72 14.52 -4.45 8.48
C GLY A 72 13.29 -4.54 7.58
N ALA A 73 13.00 -3.51 6.77
CA ALA A 73 11.96 -3.56 5.75
C ALA A 73 12.54 -3.96 4.38
N ALA A 74 11.93 -4.94 3.76
CA ALA A 74 12.07 -5.22 2.34
C ALA A 74 10.87 -4.60 1.62
N ILE A 75 11.13 -3.60 0.78
CA ILE A 75 10.11 -2.85 0.04
C ILE A 75 10.36 -3.09 -1.45
N ASN A 76 9.42 -3.73 -2.11
CA ASN A 76 9.52 -4.12 -3.50
C ASN A 76 8.37 -3.50 -4.30
N PRO A 77 8.65 -2.48 -5.14
CA PRO A 77 7.65 -1.96 -6.07
C PRO A 77 7.32 -3.01 -7.13
N SER A 78 6.08 -3.04 -7.58
CA SER A 78 5.69 -3.85 -8.73
C SER A 78 6.26 -3.26 -10.03
N ALA A 79 6.43 -4.11 -11.04
CA ALA A 79 6.83 -3.68 -12.38
C ALA A 79 5.64 -3.19 -13.23
N SER A 80 4.48 -2.98 -12.63
CA SER A 80 3.23 -2.66 -13.36
C SER A 80 3.18 -1.24 -13.93
N GLY A 81 4.10 -0.37 -13.56
CA GLY A 81 4.18 0.99 -14.07
C GLY A 81 3.95 2.05 -12.99
N VAL A 82 3.60 3.27 -13.43
CA VAL A 82 3.40 4.41 -12.55
C VAL A 82 2.22 4.17 -11.60
N GLY A 83 2.45 4.39 -10.30
CA GLY A 83 1.42 4.19 -9.27
C GLY A 83 1.12 2.74 -8.90
N GLY A 84 1.91 1.79 -9.40
CA GLY A 84 1.76 0.37 -9.10
C GLY A 84 1.84 0.03 -7.61
N SER A 85 1.37 -1.17 -7.27
CA SER A 85 1.39 -1.68 -5.90
C SER A 85 2.80 -1.86 -5.35
N VAL A 86 2.93 -1.79 -4.05
CA VAL A 86 4.22 -1.95 -3.35
C VAL A 86 4.09 -3.01 -2.27
N ARG A 87 4.95 -4.01 -2.32
CA ARG A 87 5.05 -5.02 -1.27
C ARG A 87 6.02 -4.56 -0.20
N MET A 88 5.55 -4.49 1.03
CA MET A 88 6.39 -4.17 2.19
C MET A 88 6.35 -5.30 3.21
N VAL A 89 7.51 -5.89 3.48
CA VAL A 89 7.69 -6.97 4.45
C VAL A 89 8.66 -6.52 5.54
N LEU A 90 8.29 -6.72 6.80
CA LEU A 90 9.14 -6.37 7.95
C LEU A 90 9.80 -7.60 8.54
N ARG A 91 11.15 -7.55 8.67
CA ARG A 91 11.98 -8.58 9.32
C ARG A 91 11.82 -9.99 8.72
N GLY A 92 11.67 -10.05 7.39
CA GLY A 92 11.62 -11.30 6.62
C GLY A 92 10.23 -11.93 6.54
N TYR A 93 10.15 -12.93 5.68
CA TYR A 93 8.92 -13.69 5.42
C TYR A 93 8.63 -14.64 6.58
N ARG A 94 7.36 -14.75 6.97
CA ARG A 94 6.88 -15.55 8.11
C ARG A 94 5.93 -16.65 7.72
N SER A 95 5.23 -16.49 6.61
CA SER A 95 4.27 -17.47 6.10
C SER A 95 4.58 -17.79 4.64
N ILE A 96 4.45 -19.07 4.28
CA ILE A 96 4.57 -19.54 2.91
C ILE A 96 3.21 -19.43 2.20
N LEU A 97 2.12 -19.61 2.94
CA LEU A 97 0.77 -19.70 2.39
C LEU A 97 -0.05 -18.41 2.53
N LYS A 98 0.38 -17.47 3.38
CA LYS A 98 -0.38 -16.26 3.69
C LYS A 98 0.41 -15.01 3.39
N SER A 99 -0.29 -13.87 3.25
CA SER A 99 0.34 -12.58 3.03
C SER A 99 1.34 -12.25 4.13
N ASN A 100 2.52 -11.78 3.73
CA ASN A 100 3.56 -11.28 4.61
C ASN A 100 3.59 -9.74 4.62
N ASN A 101 2.64 -9.09 3.97
CA ASN A 101 2.56 -7.65 3.92
C ASN A 101 2.19 -7.06 5.28
N VAL A 102 2.74 -5.89 5.57
CA VAL A 102 2.42 -5.14 6.79
C VAL A 102 0.97 -4.66 6.78
N LEU A 103 0.40 -4.49 7.97
CA LEU A 103 -0.86 -3.80 8.13
C LEU A 103 -0.62 -2.28 8.09
N PHE A 104 -1.37 -1.56 7.26
CA PHE A 104 -1.40 -0.11 7.30
C PHE A 104 -2.55 0.37 8.18
N THR A 105 -2.30 1.41 8.99
CA THR A 105 -3.34 2.10 9.75
C THR A 105 -3.35 3.58 9.43
N LEU A 106 -4.51 4.18 9.44
CA LEU A 106 -4.70 5.62 9.23
C LEU A 106 -5.28 6.24 10.50
N ASP A 107 -4.53 7.16 11.12
CA ASP A 107 -4.91 7.78 12.40
C ASP A 107 -5.31 6.73 13.48
N GLY A 108 -4.61 5.57 13.47
CA GLY A 108 -4.82 4.45 14.39
C GLY A 108 -5.95 3.49 14.04
N VAL A 109 -6.62 3.66 12.91
CA VAL A 109 -7.65 2.74 12.41
C VAL A 109 -7.03 1.81 11.36
N PRO A 110 -7.18 0.48 11.49
CA PRO A 110 -6.67 -0.44 10.49
C PRO A 110 -7.39 -0.25 9.15
N LEU A 111 -6.61 -0.18 8.07
CA LEU A 111 -7.15 -0.12 6.72
C LEU A 111 -7.46 -1.53 6.21
N PRO A 112 -8.50 -1.69 5.37
CA PRO A 112 -8.70 -2.95 4.67
C PRO A 112 -7.51 -3.25 3.76
N ARG A 113 -7.21 -4.53 3.58
CA ARG A 113 -6.20 -4.97 2.60
C ARG A 113 -6.84 -4.91 1.22
N LEU A 114 -6.42 -3.95 0.43
CA LEU A 114 -6.85 -3.75 -0.95
C LEU A 114 -5.63 -3.96 -1.85
N GLU A 115 -5.15 -5.20 -1.86
CA GLU A 115 -3.99 -5.62 -2.67
C GLU A 115 -4.51 -6.28 -3.94
N PRO A 116 -3.90 -6.02 -5.12
CA PRO A 116 -4.26 -6.72 -6.33
C PRO A 116 -3.93 -8.21 -6.17
N GLU A 117 -4.79 -9.05 -6.70
CA GLU A 117 -4.60 -10.49 -6.72
C GLU A 117 -3.34 -10.87 -7.52
N GLN A 118 -2.57 -11.82 -7.02
CA GLN A 118 -1.36 -12.31 -7.70
C GLN A 118 -1.61 -13.69 -8.28
N SER A 119 -1.44 -13.83 -9.59
CA SER A 119 -1.50 -15.14 -10.25
C SER A 119 -0.28 -15.97 -9.89
N PHE A 120 -0.50 -17.26 -9.57
CA PHE A 120 0.56 -18.24 -9.44
C PHE A 120 1.04 -18.78 -10.79
N ASN A 121 0.34 -18.48 -11.87
CA ASN A 121 0.69 -18.95 -13.20
C ASN A 121 1.51 -17.89 -13.95
N VAL A 122 2.79 -18.17 -14.18
CA VAL A 122 3.72 -17.27 -14.88
C VAL A 122 3.37 -17.04 -16.35
N ASN A 123 2.52 -17.85 -16.93
CA ASN A 123 2.12 -17.77 -18.34
C ASN A 123 0.89 -16.89 -18.54
N THR A 124 -0.04 -16.85 -17.57
CA THR A 124 -1.28 -16.08 -17.69
C THR A 124 -1.05 -14.61 -17.39
N SER A 125 -1.76 -13.78 -18.12
CA SER A 125 -1.81 -12.34 -17.82
C SER A 125 -2.47 -12.11 -16.46
N ASN A 126 -1.85 -11.27 -15.66
CA ASN A 126 -2.41 -10.77 -14.42
C ASN A 126 -2.12 -9.27 -14.31
N TRP A 127 -3.17 -8.47 -14.25
CA TRP A 127 -3.07 -7.01 -14.19
C TRP A 127 -2.71 -6.57 -12.77
N GLN A 128 -1.57 -5.91 -12.66
CA GLN A 128 -1.04 -5.39 -11.39
C GLN A 128 -1.41 -3.92 -11.27
N THR A 129 -2.47 -3.63 -10.54
CA THR A 129 -2.93 -2.27 -10.28
C THR A 129 -2.27 -1.67 -9.04
N GLY A 130 -2.56 -0.41 -8.73
CA GLY A 130 -2.17 0.19 -7.46
C GLY A 130 -2.93 -0.46 -6.30
N ASP A 131 -2.26 -0.62 -5.17
CA ASP A 131 -2.86 -1.08 -3.92
C ASP A 131 -3.68 0.01 -3.22
N GLY A 132 -4.45 -0.36 -2.20
CA GLY A 132 -5.29 0.58 -1.46
C GLY A 132 -4.51 1.66 -0.71
N ILE A 133 -3.22 1.46 -0.45
CA ILE A 133 -2.36 2.44 0.22
C ILE A 133 -1.82 3.47 -0.76
N ALA A 134 -1.63 3.11 -2.03
CA ALA A 134 -1.24 4.04 -3.08
C ALA A 134 -2.23 5.20 -3.24
N ALA A 135 -3.50 5.00 -2.85
CA ALA A 135 -4.53 6.01 -2.92
C ALA A 135 -4.26 7.27 -2.08
N PHE A 136 -3.46 7.17 -1.02
CA PHE A 136 -3.20 8.30 -0.12
C PHE A 136 -2.09 9.21 -0.63
N SER A 137 -2.32 10.53 -0.52
CA SER A 137 -1.32 11.52 -0.89
C SER A 137 -0.33 11.77 0.24
N PRO A 138 0.99 11.83 -0.04
CA PRO A 138 1.99 12.23 0.94
C PRO A 138 1.77 13.67 1.47
N ASP A 139 1.06 14.53 0.72
CA ASP A 139 0.75 15.91 1.14
C ASP A 139 -0.11 15.96 2.41
N ASP A 140 -0.93 14.95 2.67
CA ASP A 140 -1.78 14.86 3.86
C ASP A 140 -1.13 14.10 5.02
N ILE A 141 0.05 13.51 4.84
CA ILE A 141 0.74 12.73 5.86
C ILE A 141 1.58 13.65 6.74
N LYS A 142 1.37 13.57 8.07
CA LYS A 142 2.20 14.23 9.08
C LYS A 142 3.42 13.40 9.43
N SER A 143 3.22 12.12 9.70
CA SER A 143 4.29 11.17 10.08
C SER A 143 3.90 9.73 9.79
N ILE A 144 4.91 8.89 9.63
CA ILE A 144 4.75 7.43 9.54
C ILE A 144 5.55 6.82 10.68
N SER A 145 4.94 5.89 11.41
CA SER A 145 5.58 5.13 12.48
C SER A 145 5.47 3.64 12.18
N VAL A 146 6.58 2.92 12.31
CA VAL A 146 6.62 1.48 12.04
C VAL A 146 6.75 0.70 13.35
N LEU A 147 5.76 -0.13 13.65
CA LEU A 147 5.73 -1.00 14.81
C LEU A 147 6.15 -2.41 14.43
N SER A 148 7.00 -3.00 15.25
CA SER A 148 7.32 -4.42 15.15
C SER A 148 6.17 -5.29 15.67
N THR A 149 6.24 -6.58 15.37
CA THR A 149 5.18 -7.57 15.59
C THR A 149 4.64 -7.64 17.01
N ALA A 150 5.50 -7.54 18.03
CA ALA A 150 5.08 -7.72 19.44
C ALA A 150 4.05 -6.68 19.91
N ALA A 151 4.35 -5.39 19.68
CA ALA A 151 3.42 -4.31 20.03
C ALA A 151 2.21 -4.26 19.07
N ALA A 152 2.46 -4.60 17.80
CA ALA A 152 1.44 -4.58 16.77
C ALA A 152 0.31 -5.58 17.04
N SER A 153 0.64 -6.83 17.42
CA SER A 153 -0.37 -7.88 17.66
C SER A 153 -1.27 -7.60 18.86
N THR A 154 -0.75 -6.97 19.91
CA THR A 154 -1.60 -6.54 21.02
C THR A 154 -2.58 -5.44 20.62
N LEU A 155 -2.15 -4.51 19.74
CA LEU A 155 -2.99 -3.40 19.29
C LEU A 155 -4.00 -3.81 18.20
N TYR A 156 -3.59 -4.62 17.23
CA TYR A 156 -4.35 -4.87 16.00
C TYR A 156 -4.63 -6.35 15.72
N GLY A 157 -4.20 -7.26 16.63
CA GLY A 157 -4.51 -8.69 16.57
C GLY A 157 -3.88 -9.41 15.38
N SER A 158 -4.59 -10.40 14.86
CA SER A 158 -4.17 -11.30 13.78
C SER A 158 -3.73 -10.57 12.50
N ARG A 159 -4.40 -9.48 12.17
CA ARG A 159 -4.10 -8.67 10.97
C ARG A 159 -2.70 -8.04 10.97
N SER A 160 -2.09 -7.90 12.15
CA SER A 160 -0.80 -7.25 12.34
C SER A 160 0.37 -8.21 12.53
N ALA A 161 0.18 -9.50 12.28
CA ALA A 161 1.19 -10.54 12.45
C ALA A 161 2.53 -10.23 11.72
N SER A 162 2.47 -9.51 10.60
CA SER A 162 3.64 -9.07 9.83
C SER A 162 4.16 -7.67 10.20
N GLY A 163 3.60 -7.04 11.24
CA GLY A 163 3.93 -5.69 11.67
C GLY A 163 2.93 -4.64 11.17
N VAL A 164 3.08 -3.41 11.65
CA VAL A 164 2.16 -2.31 11.35
C VAL A 164 2.92 -1.07 10.93
N VAL A 165 2.41 -0.42 9.89
CA VAL A 165 2.80 0.92 9.45
C VAL A 165 1.68 1.89 9.79
N MET A 166 1.92 2.76 10.76
CA MET A 166 0.95 3.74 11.24
C MET A 166 1.14 5.06 10.51
N ILE A 167 0.12 5.49 9.80
CA ILE A 167 0.09 6.76 9.07
C ILE A 167 -0.72 7.75 9.90
N ASN A 168 -0.07 8.83 10.32
CA ASN A 168 -0.74 9.94 10.99
C ASN A 168 -0.94 11.09 10.00
N THR A 169 -2.14 11.61 9.92
CA THR A 169 -2.47 12.68 8.98
C THR A 169 -2.33 14.05 9.61
N LYS A 170 -2.12 15.05 8.77
CA LYS A 170 -2.02 16.46 9.19
C LYS A 170 -3.34 16.93 9.80
N LYS A 171 -3.23 17.69 10.90
CA LYS A 171 -4.33 18.42 11.53
C LYS A 171 -4.23 19.89 11.19
N ALA A 172 -5.30 20.65 11.43
CA ALA A 172 -5.24 22.10 11.40
C ALA A 172 -4.42 22.65 12.56
N HIS A 173 -3.92 23.86 12.41
CA HIS A 173 -3.29 24.63 13.48
C HIS A 173 -4.23 25.74 13.95
N SER A 174 -4.14 26.12 15.21
CA SER A 174 -4.78 27.33 15.70
C SER A 174 -4.11 28.55 15.06
N GLY A 175 -4.89 29.55 14.68
CA GLY A 175 -4.41 30.82 14.14
C GLY A 175 -5.21 31.28 12.91
N LYS A 176 -4.66 32.26 12.22
CA LYS A 176 -5.24 32.85 11.01
C LYS A 176 -5.26 31.80 9.87
N LEU A 177 -6.06 32.09 8.86
CA LEU A 177 -6.10 31.28 7.65
C LEU A 177 -4.68 31.10 7.07
N ARG A 178 -4.28 29.84 6.97
CA ARG A 178 -3.05 29.42 6.33
C ARG A 178 -3.40 28.69 5.03
N VAL A 179 -2.81 29.15 3.94
CA VAL A 179 -2.94 28.55 2.60
C VAL A 179 -1.60 27.96 2.23
N GLU A 180 -1.59 26.68 1.88
CA GLU A 180 -0.41 25.98 1.40
C GLU A 180 -0.68 25.50 -0.02
N LEU A 181 0.18 25.91 -0.94
CA LEU A 181 0.18 25.48 -2.34
C LEU A 181 1.42 24.66 -2.59
N GLY A 182 1.27 23.55 -3.26
CA GLY A 182 2.39 22.67 -3.64
C GLY A 182 2.27 22.22 -5.08
N ASN A 183 3.41 22.21 -5.78
CA ASN A 183 3.57 21.57 -7.08
C ASN A 183 4.83 20.72 -7.04
N SER A 184 4.80 19.54 -7.64
CA SER A 184 5.96 18.70 -7.85
C SER A 184 5.81 17.99 -9.19
N THR A 185 6.81 18.12 -10.04
CA THR A 185 6.89 17.42 -11.31
C THR A 185 8.12 16.53 -11.30
N THR A 186 7.93 15.24 -11.54
CA THR A 186 8.99 14.23 -11.61
C THR A 186 9.04 13.66 -13.01
N PHE A 187 10.24 13.52 -13.57
CA PHE A 187 10.47 12.83 -14.83
C PHE A 187 11.12 11.49 -14.55
N SER A 188 10.72 10.46 -15.28
CA SER A 188 11.21 9.10 -15.12
C SER A 188 11.70 8.53 -16.45
N SER A 189 12.82 7.84 -16.42
CA SER A 189 13.38 7.10 -17.56
C SER A 189 13.95 5.77 -17.08
N PRO A 190 14.12 4.77 -17.96
CA PRO A 190 14.80 3.54 -17.58
C PRO A 190 16.19 3.83 -17.02
N LEU A 191 16.49 3.31 -15.81
CA LEU A 191 17.78 3.53 -15.16
C LEU A 191 18.88 2.66 -15.78
N VAL A 192 18.56 1.40 -16.07
CA VAL A 192 19.47 0.42 -16.65
C VAL A 192 18.79 -0.25 -17.82
N MET A 193 19.45 -0.27 -18.96
CA MET A 193 19.03 -1.03 -20.12
C MET A 193 20.03 -2.18 -20.34
N PRO A 194 19.57 -3.41 -20.58
CA PRO A 194 20.46 -4.50 -20.96
C PRO A 194 21.21 -4.17 -22.24
N GLU A 195 22.48 -4.48 -22.28
CA GLU A 195 23.25 -4.43 -23.53
C GLU A 195 22.94 -5.65 -24.38
N PHE A 196 22.53 -5.43 -25.61
CA PHE A 196 22.24 -6.48 -26.56
C PHE A 196 23.38 -6.62 -27.55
N GLN A 197 23.94 -7.83 -27.66
CA GLN A 197 24.92 -8.10 -28.69
C GLN A 197 24.21 -8.20 -30.05
N GLN A 198 24.86 -7.71 -31.12
CA GLN A 198 24.36 -7.70 -32.48
C GLN A 198 25.31 -8.38 -33.47
N THR A 199 26.29 -9.14 -32.95
CA THR A 199 27.35 -9.76 -33.75
C THR A 199 27.05 -11.21 -34.11
N TYR A 200 26.35 -11.91 -33.22
CA TYR A 200 26.06 -13.35 -33.41
C TYR A 200 24.56 -13.60 -33.41
N VAL A 201 24.14 -14.53 -34.29
CA VAL A 201 22.73 -14.98 -34.35
C VAL A 201 22.34 -15.65 -33.03
N ALA A 202 21.13 -15.37 -32.53
CA ALA A 202 20.58 -15.94 -31.30
C ALA A 202 21.51 -15.87 -30.07
N GLY A 203 22.36 -14.86 -30.02
CA GLY A 203 23.24 -14.61 -28.86
C GLY A 203 24.59 -15.36 -28.89
N TRP A 204 24.72 -16.50 -29.57
CA TRP A 204 25.91 -17.36 -29.62
C TRP A 204 26.04 -18.22 -30.87
N GLY A 205 25.21 -17.98 -31.88
CA GLY A 205 25.27 -18.69 -33.17
C GLY A 205 26.40 -18.23 -34.07
N GLU A 206 26.21 -18.34 -35.37
CA GLU A 206 27.16 -17.83 -36.36
C GLU A 206 27.23 -16.31 -36.37
N LYS A 207 28.37 -15.77 -36.77
CA LYS A 207 28.55 -14.35 -36.92
C LYS A 207 27.62 -13.80 -38.02
N THR A 208 26.77 -12.83 -37.70
CA THR A 208 25.89 -12.19 -38.68
C THR A 208 26.59 -11.13 -39.49
N ASN A 209 26.27 -11.05 -40.78
CA ASN A 209 26.67 -9.96 -41.66
C ASN A 209 25.66 -8.83 -41.72
N HIS A 210 24.52 -8.99 -41.01
CA HIS A 210 23.39 -8.05 -41.02
C HIS A 210 23.04 -7.66 -39.58
N PRO A 211 23.75 -6.69 -38.96
CA PRO A 211 23.42 -6.24 -37.62
C PRO A 211 22.00 -5.64 -37.58
N GLN A 212 21.23 -6.00 -36.57
CA GLN A 212 19.85 -5.56 -36.39
C GLN A 212 19.78 -4.07 -36.00
N SER A 213 18.76 -3.39 -36.49
CA SER A 213 18.45 -2.01 -36.10
C SER A 213 17.54 -1.92 -34.86
N TRP A 214 16.99 -3.06 -34.38
CA TRP A 214 16.13 -3.05 -33.22
C TRP A 214 16.89 -2.68 -31.95
N ASN A 215 16.42 -1.62 -31.27
CA ASN A 215 16.92 -1.21 -29.97
C ASN A 215 15.78 -1.26 -28.95
N PRO A 216 15.80 -2.13 -27.95
CA PRO A 216 14.78 -2.18 -26.90
C PRO A 216 14.52 -0.83 -26.20
N ALA A 217 15.51 0.04 -26.12
CA ALA A 217 15.38 1.38 -25.54
C ALA A 217 14.33 2.25 -26.28
N ASP A 218 14.14 2.04 -27.60
CA ASP A 218 13.21 2.82 -28.42
C ASP A 218 11.73 2.53 -28.10
N PHE A 219 11.46 1.43 -27.38
CA PHE A 219 10.12 1.09 -26.89
C PHE A 219 9.68 2.01 -25.76
N PHE A 220 10.60 2.50 -24.96
CA PHE A 220 10.30 3.31 -23.79
C PHE A 220 10.13 4.79 -24.14
N ARG A 221 9.40 5.49 -23.30
CA ARG A 221 9.29 6.96 -23.34
C ARG A 221 9.77 7.56 -22.01
N THR A 222 10.00 8.86 -21.97
CA THR A 222 10.13 9.57 -20.69
C THR A 222 8.74 9.66 -20.05
N GLY A 223 8.60 9.05 -18.88
CA GLY A 223 7.42 9.20 -18.04
C GLY A 223 7.48 10.49 -17.23
N HIS A 224 6.33 10.97 -16.77
CA HIS A 224 6.27 12.10 -15.84
C HIS A 224 5.12 11.95 -14.87
N THR A 225 5.28 12.56 -13.69
CA THR A 225 4.23 12.63 -12.66
C THR A 225 4.13 14.05 -12.17
N ILE A 226 2.94 14.66 -12.29
CA ILE A 226 2.65 16.02 -11.87
C ILE A 226 1.70 15.94 -10.68
N ASN A 227 2.16 16.45 -9.53
CA ASN A 227 1.37 16.55 -8.31
C ASN A 227 1.08 18.03 -8.02
N ASN A 228 -0.19 18.38 -7.82
CA ASN A 228 -0.60 19.69 -7.35
C ASN A 228 -1.37 19.53 -6.05
N SER A 229 -1.08 20.35 -5.07
CA SER A 229 -1.77 20.32 -3.78
C SER A 229 -2.16 21.71 -3.33
N LEU A 230 -3.37 21.82 -2.78
CA LEU A 230 -3.90 22.99 -2.11
C LEU A 230 -4.38 22.55 -0.74
N SER A 231 -3.95 23.21 0.33
CA SER A 231 -4.55 23.03 1.64
C SER A 231 -4.85 24.37 2.32
N LEU A 232 -5.99 24.39 3.00
CA LEU A 232 -6.48 25.51 3.77
C LEU A 232 -6.61 25.06 5.22
N SER A 233 -6.08 25.84 6.14
CA SER A 233 -6.14 25.55 7.57
C SER A 233 -6.49 26.83 8.33
N ILE A 234 -7.49 26.76 9.18
CA ILE A 234 -7.95 27.87 10.01
C ILE A 234 -8.45 27.34 11.34
N GLY A 235 -8.31 28.11 12.40
CA GLY A 235 -8.93 27.76 13.67
C GLY A 235 -8.46 28.59 14.85
N ASN A 236 -8.99 28.26 16.00
CA ASN A 236 -8.60 28.77 17.28
C ASN A 236 -8.33 27.63 18.26
N GLU A 237 -8.17 27.89 19.54
CA GLU A 237 -7.93 26.86 20.56
C GLU A 237 -9.11 25.87 20.75
N TYR A 238 -10.34 26.28 20.34
CA TYR A 238 -11.55 25.46 20.49
C TYR A 238 -11.98 24.74 19.22
N ASN A 239 -11.66 25.27 18.05
CA ASN A 239 -12.07 24.67 16.78
C ASN A 239 -11.03 24.91 15.71
N GLN A 240 -10.64 23.85 15.02
CA GLN A 240 -9.63 23.87 13.98
C GLN A 240 -10.13 23.07 12.78
N THR A 241 -10.07 23.66 11.61
CA THR A 241 -10.51 23.03 10.36
C THR A 241 -9.40 23.04 9.33
N ARG A 242 -9.19 21.91 8.70
CA ARG A 242 -8.31 21.73 7.54
C ARG A 242 -9.09 21.13 6.37
N VAL A 243 -8.89 21.72 5.20
CA VAL A 243 -9.37 21.18 3.92
C VAL A 243 -8.17 21.03 3.01
N SER A 244 -8.08 19.92 2.29
CA SER A 244 -7.06 19.75 1.25
C SER A 244 -7.62 19.13 -0.01
N ALA A 245 -7.04 19.51 -1.14
CA ALA A 245 -7.29 18.93 -2.45
C ALA A 245 -5.94 18.65 -3.12
N VAL A 246 -5.75 17.42 -3.58
CA VAL A 246 -4.51 17.00 -4.23
C VAL A 246 -4.85 16.30 -5.54
N THR A 247 -4.17 16.66 -6.61
CA THR A 247 -4.24 15.96 -7.89
C THR A 247 -2.88 15.37 -8.23
N MET A 248 -2.90 14.18 -8.78
CA MET A 248 -1.73 13.52 -9.34
C MET A 248 -2.08 12.99 -10.73
N ASN A 249 -1.33 13.43 -11.74
CA ASN A 249 -1.42 12.96 -13.11
C ASN A 249 -0.08 12.36 -13.49
N GLY A 250 -0.05 11.08 -13.81
CA GLY A 250 1.16 10.34 -14.09
C GLY A 250 1.10 9.57 -15.40
N THR A 251 2.17 9.65 -16.18
CA THR A 251 2.41 8.78 -17.33
C THR A 251 3.63 7.91 -17.06
N GLY A 252 3.53 6.62 -17.37
CA GLY A 252 4.62 5.67 -17.19
C GLY A 252 5.67 5.76 -18.30
N ILE A 253 6.79 5.10 -18.09
CA ILE A 253 7.87 4.97 -19.10
C ILE A 253 7.46 4.03 -20.25
N ILE A 254 6.42 3.23 -20.07
CA ILE A 254 5.84 2.42 -21.15
C ILE A 254 4.67 3.20 -21.75
N PRO A 255 4.58 3.29 -23.09
CA PRO A 255 3.50 4.02 -23.73
C PRO A 255 2.11 3.48 -23.34
N ASN A 256 1.12 4.38 -23.25
CA ASN A 256 -0.26 4.09 -22.85
C ASN A 256 -0.46 3.61 -21.40
N ASN A 257 0.57 3.65 -20.55
CA ASN A 257 0.43 3.42 -19.12
C ASN A 257 0.27 4.77 -18.41
N ASP A 258 -0.90 5.01 -17.83
CA ASP A 258 -1.23 6.30 -17.23
C ASP A 258 -2.00 6.10 -15.91
N VAL A 259 -1.89 7.05 -14.99
CA VAL A 259 -2.64 7.09 -13.72
C VAL A 259 -3.06 8.51 -13.38
N ASP A 260 -4.33 8.68 -13.05
CA ASP A 260 -4.89 9.92 -12.52
C ASP A 260 -5.47 9.69 -11.13
N ARG A 261 -5.16 10.58 -10.19
CA ARG A 261 -5.67 10.49 -8.82
C ARG A 261 -6.09 11.87 -8.32
N TYR A 262 -7.25 11.91 -7.69
CA TYR A 262 -7.84 13.09 -7.09
C TYR A 262 -8.20 12.79 -5.64
N ASN A 263 -7.58 13.50 -4.70
CA ASN A 263 -7.81 13.35 -3.28
C ASN A 263 -8.44 14.63 -2.74
N PHE A 264 -9.54 14.47 -2.03
CA PHE A 264 -10.14 15.54 -1.25
C PHE A 264 -10.20 15.11 0.21
N SER A 265 -9.76 15.95 1.13
CA SER A 265 -9.86 15.68 2.57
C SER A 265 -10.38 16.87 3.35
N PHE A 266 -11.21 16.56 4.36
CA PHE A 266 -11.71 17.49 5.34
C PHE A 266 -11.44 16.94 6.73
N ARG A 267 -10.94 17.78 7.64
CA ARG A 267 -10.78 17.43 9.04
C ARG A 267 -11.17 18.62 9.92
N ASN A 268 -11.99 18.35 10.92
CA ASN A 268 -12.32 19.32 11.97
C ASN A 268 -12.01 18.70 13.33
N THR A 269 -11.30 19.45 14.16
CA THR A 269 -11.03 19.12 15.56
C THR A 269 -11.63 20.17 16.44
N SER A 270 -12.49 19.77 17.38
CA SER A 270 -13.18 20.65 18.32
C SER A 270 -12.82 20.30 19.75
N SER A 271 -12.60 21.31 20.58
CA SER A 271 -12.31 21.20 22.01
C SER A 271 -13.40 21.88 22.79
N LEU A 272 -14.16 21.12 23.56
CA LEU A 272 -15.36 21.57 24.28
C LEU A 272 -15.20 21.32 25.78
N LEU A 273 -16.14 21.83 26.59
CA LEU A 273 -16.20 21.62 28.03
C LEU A 273 -14.89 21.97 28.74
N ASN A 274 -14.36 23.18 28.49
CA ASN A 274 -13.06 23.63 29.01
C ASN A 274 -11.93 22.63 28.66
N HIS A 275 -11.85 22.22 27.39
CA HIS A 275 -10.87 21.30 26.84
C HIS A 275 -10.97 19.84 27.33
N ARG A 276 -11.99 19.48 28.12
CA ARG A 276 -12.21 18.12 28.59
C ARG A 276 -12.73 17.18 27.49
N LEU A 277 -13.53 17.69 26.55
CA LEU A 277 -14.07 16.91 25.45
C LEU A 277 -13.40 17.35 24.14
N LYS A 278 -12.70 16.44 23.50
CA LYS A 278 -12.11 16.62 22.17
C LYS A 278 -12.88 15.76 21.17
N LEU A 279 -13.34 16.40 20.10
CA LEU A 279 -14.00 15.76 18.97
C LEU A 279 -13.10 15.87 17.74
N ASP A 280 -12.98 14.81 16.96
CA ASP A 280 -12.25 14.76 15.70
C ASP A 280 -13.15 14.18 14.62
N PHE A 281 -13.44 14.95 13.59
CA PHE A 281 -14.22 14.53 12.43
C PHE A 281 -13.32 14.52 11.19
N THR A 282 -13.35 13.45 10.44
CA THR A 282 -12.60 13.28 9.20
C THR A 282 -13.49 12.79 8.07
N LEU A 283 -13.30 13.35 6.88
CA LEU A 283 -13.93 12.89 5.65
C LEU A 283 -12.89 12.95 4.52
N ARG A 284 -12.79 11.85 3.74
CA ARG A 284 -11.91 11.78 2.57
C ARG A 284 -12.64 11.14 1.42
N TYR A 285 -12.44 11.71 0.26
CA TYR A 285 -12.86 11.14 -1.00
C TYR A 285 -11.66 11.01 -1.93
N ILE A 286 -11.46 9.82 -2.48
CA ILE A 286 -10.36 9.52 -3.38
C ILE A 286 -10.93 8.91 -4.65
N HIS A 287 -10.52 9.45 -5.78
CA HIS A 287 -10.79 8.89 -7.09
C HIS A 287 -9.47 8.58 -7.79
N THR A 288 -9.30 7.34 -8.23
CA THR A 288 -8.13 6.91 -9.02
C THR A 288 -8.63 6.29 -10.32
N ALA A 289 -8.01 6.67 -11.43
CA ALA A 289 -8.17 6.02 -12.73
C ALA A 289 -6.80 5.51 -13.18
N GLU A 290 -6.72 4.23 -13.47
CA GLU A 290 -5.51 3.55 -13.93
C GLU A 290 -5.76 3.00 -15.32
N GLN A 291 -4.84 3.26 -16.24
CA GLN A 291 -4.92 2.80 -17.62
C GLN A 291 -3.70 1.96 -17.95
N ASN A 292 -3.95 0.75 -18.45
CA ASN A 292 -2.94 -0.17 -18.97
C ASN A 292 -1.76 -0.35 -18.02
N MET A 293 -2.05 -0.55 -16.72
CA MET A 293 -1.05 -1.05 -15.78
C MET A 293 -0.54 -2.36 -16.33
N LEU A 294 0.78 -2.57 -16.33
CA LEU A 294 1.37 -3.70 -17.02
C LEU A 294 0.90 -5.03 -16.44
N SER A 295 0.47 -5.91 -17.34
CA SER A 295 0.24 -7.30 -17.00
C SER A 295 1.56 -7.97 -16.61
N GLN A 296 1.52 -8.75 -15.55
CA GLN A 296 2.55 -9.74 -15.24
C GLN A 296 2.27 -11.01 -16.06
N GLY A 297 3.26 -11.87 -16.17
CA GLY A 297 3.14 -13.09 -16.95
C GLY A 297 3.71 -12.94 -18.37
N MET A 298 3.96 -14.09 -18.99
CA MET A 298 4.71 -14.14 -20.24
C MET A 298 3.91 -13.60 -21.43
N TYR A 299 2.62 -13.91 -21.49
CA TYR A 299 1.83 -13.68 -22.71
C TYR A 299 1.28 -12.26 -22.84
N GLY A 300 1.04 -11.58 -21.75
CA GLY A 300 0.45 -10.22 -21.75
C GLY A 300 1.45 -9.09 -21.48
N ASN A 301 2.69 -9.41 -21.11
CA ASN A 301 3.70 -8.43 -20.79
C ASN A 301 4.44 -7.95 -22.06
N PRO A 302 4.36 -6.68 -22.43
CA PRO A 302 5.00 -6.17 -23.66
C PRO A 302 6.54 -6.22 -23.58
N LEU A 303 7.13 -6.28 -22.39
CA LEU A 303 8.59 -6.34 -22.24
C LEU A 303 9.18 -7.67 -22.69
N VAL A 304 8.40 -8.75 -22.62
CA VAL A 304 8.88 -10.06 -23.09
C VAL A 304 9.27 -10.01 -24.58
N PRO A 305 8.39 -9.63 -25.52
CA PRO A 305 8.79 -9.51 -26.91
C PRO A 305 9.81 -8.40 -27.17
N VAL A 306 9.76 -7.28 -26.42
CA VAL A 306 10.76 -6.20 -26.57
C VAL A 306 12.17 -6.72 -26.42
N TYR A 307 12.41 -7.60 -25.45
CA TYR A 307 13.75 -8.16 -25.18
C TYR A 307 14.07 -9.42 -26.00
N LEU A 308 13.07 -10.12 -26.54
CA LEU A 308 13.26 -11.31 -27.37
C LEU A 308 13.44 -10.98 -28.87
N VAL A 309 12.93 -9.83 -29.33
CA VAL A 309 12.99 -9.43 -30.76
C VAL A 309 14.41 -9.46 -31.34
N PRO A 310 15.46 -8.99 -30.65
CA PRO A 310 16.82 -9.03 -31.21
C PRO A 310 17.27 -10.44 -31.62
N ASP A 311 17.00 -11.45 -30.81
CA ASP A 311 17.40 -12.83 -31.09
C ASP A 311 16.60 -13.44 -32.25
N VAL A 312 15.30 -13.19 -32.25
CA VAL A 312 14.39 -13.74 -33.27
C VAL A 312 14.61 -13.13 -34.65
N LEU A 313 14.88 -11.84 -34.73
CA LEU A 313 15.18 -11.18 -36.00
C LEU A 313 16.46 -11.69 -36.63
N GLN A 314 17.46 -12.05 -35.82
CA GLN A 314 18.71 -12.62 -36.33
C GLN A 314 18.52 -14.02 -36.97
N GLU A 315 17.61 -14.82 -36.46
CA GLU A 315 17.28 -16.11 -37.04
C GLU A 315 16.48 -16.02 -38.34
N ARG A 316 15.69 -14.95 -38.51
CA ARG A 316 14.73 -14.80 -39.61
C ARG A 316 15.08 -13.61 -40.53
N ILE A 317 16.31 -13.63 -41.04
CA ILE A 317 16.85 -12.64 -42.00
C ILE A 317 15.98 -12.44 -43.25
N SER A 318 15.10 -13.41 -43.58
CA SER A 318 14.14 -13.26 -44.67
C SER A 318 12.99 -12.30 -44.41
N VAL A 319 12.80 -11.86 -43.14
CA VAL A 319 11.83 -10.83 -42.78
C VAL A 319 12.50 -9.48 -43.03
N ASN A 320 11.83 -8.60 -43.75
CA ASN A 320 12.33 -7.28 -44.16
C ASN A 320 13.04 -6.58 -42.97
N PRO A 321 14.37 -6.35 -43.02
CA PRO A 321 15.13 -5.73 -41.94
C PRO A 321 14.74 -4.27 -41.66
N ASP A 322 14.12 -3.60 -42.61
CA ASP A 322 13.66 -2.19 -42.52
C ASP A 322 12.25 -2.09 -41.94
N TYR A 323 11.65 -3.19 -41.50
CA TYR A 323 10.28 -3.19 -41.02
C TYR A 323 10.14 -2.46 -39.67
N ASN A 324 9.33 -1.41 -39.66
CA ASN A 324 9.05 -0.64 -38.46
C ASN A 324 7.82 -1.20 -37.72
N TYR A 325 8.04 -2.09 -36.76
CA TYR A 325 6.98 -2.71 -35.97
C TYR A 325 6.17 -1.73 -35.12
N LYS A 326 6.71 -0.55 -34.85
CA LYS A 326 6.02 0.51 -34.11
C LYS A 326 4.88 1.13 -34.91
N ASN A 327 5.12 1.41 -36.19
CA ASN A 327 4.14 2.07 -37.07
C ASN A 327 3.28 1.06 -37.81
N HIS A 328 3.69 -0.20 -37.89
CA HIS A 328 3.02 -1.29 -38.62
C HIS A 328 2.74 -2.46 -37.71
N PHE A 329 2.15 -2.24 -36.54
CA PHE A 329 1.81 -3.31 -35.62
C PHE A 329 0.49 -4.00 -35.96
N GLU A 330 -0.30 -3.44 -36.87
CA GLU A 330 -1.57 -4.00 -37.32
C GLU A 330 -1.75 -3.84 -38.85
N VAL A 331 -2.56 -4.72 -39.44
CA VAL A 331 -2.94 -4.74 -40.84
C VAL A 331 -4.40 -5.16 -40.97
N TYR A 332 -5.11 -4.60 -41.91
CA TYR A 332 -6.50 -4.98 -42.18
C TYR A 332 -6.59 -6.44 -42.65
N ASP A 333 -7.38 -7.25 -41.97
CA ASP A 333 -7.71 -8.62 -42.35
C ASP A 333 -9.15 -8.67 -42.92
N PRO A 334 -9.29 -8.94 -44.24
CA PRO A 334 -10.61 -9.00 -44.89
C PRO A 334 -11.51 -10.13 -44.35
N LYS A 335 -10.93 -11.21 -43.83
CA LYS A 335 -11.70 -12.32 -43.25
C LYS A 335 -12.28 -11.96 -41.88
N LEU A 336 -11.54 -11.21 -41.10
CA LEU A 336 -11.96 -10.69 -39.83
C LEU A 336 -12.87 -9.48 -39.96
N GLY A 337 -12.73 -8.71 -41.06
CA GLY A 337 -13.41 -7.42 -41.23
C GLY A 337 -12.88 -6.30 -40.32
N ALA A 338 -11.66 -6.47 -39.80
CA ALA A 338 -11.03 -5.56 -38.84
C ALA A 338 -9.50 -5.62 -38.95
N ASN A 339 -8.82 -4.69 -38.27
CA ASN A 339 -7.36 -4.79 -38.15
C ASN A 339 -6.96 -5.96 -37.25
N ALA A 340 -6.03 -6.77 -37.74
CA ALA A 340 -5.39 -7.86 -37.03
C ALA A 340 -3.95 -7.51 -36.71
N GLN A 341 -3.38 -8.19 -35.73
CA GLN A 341 -1.98 -8.04 -35.36
C GLN A 341 -1.07 -8.36 -36.54
N TYR A 342 -0.14 -7.49 -36.86
CA TYR A 342 0.94 -7.78 -37.76
C TYR A 342 2.19 -8.18 -36.97
N TRP A 343 2.51 -9.46 -37.00
CA TRP A 343 3.67 -10.02 -36.28
C TRP A 343 4.26 -11.21 -37.07
N PRO A 344 5.11 -10.93 -38.10
CA PRO A 344 5.65 -11.97 -38.97
C PRO A 344 6.57 -12.96 -38.25
N LEU A 345 7.03 -12.62 -37.03
CA LEU A 345 7.86 -13.49 -36.22
C LEU A 345 7.07 -14.66 -35.61
N GLY A 346 5.75 -14.56 -35.52
CA GLY A 346 4.90 -15.54 -34.87
C GLY A 346 5.11 -15.59 -33.35
N ASN A 347 4.45 -16.53 -32.68
CA ASN A 347 4.54 -16.64 -31.23
C ASN A 347 5.82 -17.33 -30.72
N MET A 348 6.59 -17.95 -31.60
CA MET A 348 7.85 -18.67 -31.30
C MET A 348 7.76 -19.71 -30.16
N GLY A 349 6.56 -20.21 -29.85
CA GLY A 349 6.31 -21.13 -28.76
C GLY A 349 6.35 -20.49 -27.36
N MET A 350 6.56 -19.17 -27.28
CA MET A 350 6.70 -18.42 -26.03
C MET A 350 5.61 -17.36 -25.83
N GLY A 351 4.49 -17.48 -26.54
CA GLY A 351 3.40 -16.50 -26.42
C GLY A 351 3.75 -15.09 -26.88
N MET A 352 4.72 -14.96 -27.77
CA MET A 352 5.22 -13.68 -28.22
C MET A 352 4.24 -12.97 -29.17
N GLN A 353 4.02 -11.70 -28.91
CA GLN A 353 3.18 -10.82 -29.71
C GLN A 353 3.96 -9.53 -30.05
N ASN A 354 3.48 -8.77 -31.03
CA ASN A 354 4.03 -7.44 -31.27
C ASN A 354 3.86 -6.57 -30.01
N PRO A 355 4.92 -6.05 -29.40
CA PRO A 355 4.82 -5.26 -28.17
C PRO A 355 3.95 -4.00 -28.34
N TYR A 356 3.92 -3.41 -29.52
CA TYR A 356 3.05 -2.25 -29.82
C TYR A 356 1.59 -2.66 -30.00
N TRP A 357 1.31 -3.90 -30.44
CA TRP A 357 -0.04 -4.45 -30.38
C TRP A 357 -0.51 -4.59 -28.94
N ILE A 358 0.32 -5.17 -28.06
CA ILE A 358 -0.04 -5.36 -26.66
C ILE A 358 -0.45 -4.03 -26.03
N ILE A 359 0.37 -2.99 -26.11
CA ILE A 359 0.08 -1.72 -25.46
C ILE A 359 -1.08 -0.93 -26.09
N ASN A 360 -1.50 -1.27 -27.31
CA ASN A 360 -2.56 -0.56 -28.04
C ASN A 360 -3.85 -1.36 -28.19
N ARG A 361 -3.83 -2.70 -28.02
CA ARG A 361 -4.96 -3.60 -28.30
C ARG A 361 -5.27 -4.60 -27.21
N ASN A 362 -4.40 -4.77 -26.21
CA ASN A 362 -4.67 -5.50 -24.97
C ASN A 362 -4.82 -4.45 -23.86
N LEU A 363 -6.04 -3.95 -23.69
CA LEU A 363 -6.30 -2.76 -22.87
C LEU A 363 -6.93 -3.15 -21.56
N TYR A 364 -6.43 -2.59 -20.47
CA TYR A 364 -6.99 -2.76 -19.13
C TYR A 364 -7.17 -1.39 -18.48
N ASN A 365 -8.39 -1.07 -18.09
CA ASN A 365 -8.72 0.18 -17.43
C ASN A 365 -9.39 -0.11 -16.10
N GLN A 366 -8.99 0.61 -15.06
CA GLN A 366 -9.54 0.47 -13.73
C GLN A 366 -9.88 1.84 -13.15
N LYS A 367 -11.01 1.93 -12.45
CA LYS A 367 -11.44 3.13 -11.74
C LYS A 367 -11.79 2.76 -10.32
N LYS A 368 -11.18 3.46 -9.36
CA LYS A 368 -11.40 3.28 -7.92
C LYS A 368 -12.02 4.53 -7.34
N ARG A 369 -13.05 4.37 -6.49
CA ARG A 369 -13.70 5.46 -5.76
C ARG A 369 -13.81 5.06 -4.31
N ARG A 370 -13.09 5.77 -3.46
CA ARG A 370 -13.02 5.47 -2.05
C ARG A 370 -13.54 6.62 -1.21
N LEU A 371 -14.41 6.31 -0.26
CA LEU A 371 -14.94 7.24 0.73
C LEU A 371 -14.57 6.75 2.11
N LEU A 372 -13.84 7.57 2.86
CA LEU A 372 -13.50 7.30 4.26
C LEU A 372 -14.10 8.40 5.12
N GLY A 373 -14.85 8.01 6.15
CA GLY A 373 -15.41 8.91 7.15
C GLY A 373 -15.06 8.44 8.55
N GLY A 374 -14.77 9.38 9.45
CA GLY A 374 -14.44 9.05 10.83
C GLY A 374 -14.91 10.09 11.81
N ILE A 375 -15.34 9.63 12.98
CA ILE A 375 -15.67 10.45 14.14
C ILE A 375 -14.94 9.86 15.33
N GLY A 376 -14.19 10.70 16.06
CA GLY A 376 -13.54 10.36 17.30
C GLY A 376 -13.98 11.32 18.42
N ALA A 377 -14.10 10.79 19.63
CA ALA A 377 -14.37 11.57 20.83
C ALA A 377 -13.41 11.11 21.92
N LYS A 378 -12.81 12.06 22.65
CA LYS A 378 -12.02 11.82 23.85
C LYS A 378 -12.54 12.69 24.97
N TYR A 379 -12.85 12.10 26.12
CA TYR A 379 -13.30 12.81 27.31
C TYR A 379 -12.34 12.56 28.48
N ASP A 380 -11.76 13.64 29.00
CA ASP A 380 -10.88 13.60 30.17
C ASP A 380 -11.74 13.61 31.45
N LEU A 381 -11.93 12.42 32.04
CA LEU A 381 -12.66 12.22 33.30
C LEU A 381 -11.93 12.86 34.45
N THR A 382 -10.63 12.63 34.52
CA THR A 382 -9.70 13.22 35.50
C THR A 382 -8.41 13.64 34.78
N SER A 383 -7.45 14.21 35.49
CA SER A 383 -6.12 14.52 34.94
C SER A 383 -5.30 13.29 34.56
N TRP A 384 -5.69 12.12 35.04
CA TRP A 384 -4.98 10.85 34.84
C TRP A 384 -5.81 9.74 34.17
N LEU A 385 -7.12 9.96 33.97
CA LEU A 385 -8.05 9.00 33.34
C LEU A 385 -8.86 9.67 32.25
N ASN A 386 -8.85 9.09 31.06
CA ASN A 386 -9.73 9.49 29.96
C ASN A 386 -10.39 8.28 29.29
N VAL A 387 -11.51 8.57 28.64
CA VAL A 387 -12.25 7.64 27.78
C VAL A 387 -12.21 8.17 26.36
N ALA A 388 -11.89 7.33 25.40
CA ALA A 388 -11.89 7.67 23.99
C ALA A 388 -12.66 6.63 23.17
N GLY A 389 -13.39 7.09 22.17
CA GLY A 389 -14.10 6.22 21.25
C GLY A 389 -13.97 6.72 19.82
N ARG A 390 -13.95 5.79 18.86
CA ARG A 390 -13.88 6.08 17.43
C ARG A 390 -14.87 5.23 16.66
N ILE A 391 -15.40 5.81 15.59
CA ILE A 391 -16.18 5.13 14.58
C ILE A 391 -15.62 5.53 13.23
N HIS A 392 -15.32 4.56 12.39
CA HIS A 392 -14.84 4.77 11.03
C HIS A 392 -15.60 3.91 10.04
N TYR A 393 -15.83 4.49 8.88
CA TYR A 393 -16.42 3.85 7.74
C TYR A 393 -15.54 4.07 6.52
N ASP A 394 -15.17 3.00 5.84
CA ASP A 394 -14.35 2.98 4.63
C ASP A 394 -15.08 2.17 3.56
N ARG A 395 -15.38 2.81 2.46
CA ARG A 395 -16.01 2.16 1.31
C ARG A 395 -15.20 2.43 0.06
N ASP A 396 -14.66 1.36 -0.50
CA ASP A 396 -13.99 1.35 -1.79
C ASP A 396 -14.86 0.66 -2.84
N LYS A 397 -15.01 1.30 -3.98
CA LYS A 397 -15.68 0.74 -5.15
C LYS A 397 -14.70 0.80 -6.31
N GLU A 398 -14.42 -0.37 -6.87
CA GLU A 398 -13.53 -0.55 -8.00
C GLU A 398 -14.33 -1.09 -9.19
N THR A 399 -14.06 -0.57 -10.38
CA THR A 399 -14.59 -1.09 -11.65
C THR A 399 -13.43 -1.30 -12.60
N ALA A 400 -13.34 -2.47 -13.21
CA ALA A 400 -12.31 -2.81 -14.16
C ALA A 400 -12.90 -3.28 -15.49
N THR A 401 -12.20 -3.00 -16.58
CA THR A 401 -12.54 -3.52 -17.91
C THR A 401 -11.29 -3.98 -18.62
N GLU A 402 -11.33 -5.18 -19.22
CA GLU A 402 -10.29 -5.68 -20.11
C GLU A 402 -10.85 -5.86 -21.52
N LYS A 403 -10.07 -5.45 -22.50
CA LYS A 403 -10.39 -5.56 -23.93
C LYS A 403 -9.22 -6.21 -24.65
N LEU A 404 -9.41 -7.46 -25.04
CA LEU A 404 -8.46 -8.15 -25.90
C LEU A 404 -9.01 -8.18 -27.32
N TYR A 405 -8.38 -7.42 -28.20
CA TYR A 405 -8.80 -7.34 -29.59
C TYR A 405 -8.64 -8.68 -30.31
N ALA A 406 -9.50 -8.92 -31.28
CA ALA A 406 -9.36 -10.06 -32.19
C ALA A 406 -7.94 -10.11 -32.78
N SER A 407 -7.37 -11.31 -32.91
CA SER A 407 -5.97 -11.54 -33.27
C SER A 407 -4.94 -11.39 -32.13
N SER A 408 -5.33 -10.95 -30.92
CA SER A 408 -4.46 -11.08 -29.76
C SER A 408 -4.27 -12.55 -29.37
N LEU A 409 -3.06 -12.91 -28.93
CA LEU A 409 -2.71 -14.30 -28.66
C LEU A 409 -3.62 -14.99 -27.62
N GLN A 410 -4.05 -14.25 -26.61
CA GLN A 410 -4.91 -14.77 -25.54
C GLN A 410 -6.41 -14.47 -25.76
N ALA A 411 -6.76 -13.79 -26.83
CA ALA A 411 -8.14 -13.50 -27.13
C ALA A 411 -8.83 -14.67 -27.85
N ASN A 412 -10.15 -14.73 -27.72
CA ASN A 412 -11.00 -15.53 -28.59
C ASN A 412 -10.96 -14.96 -30.02
N PRO A 413 -11.38 -15.72 -31.04
CA PRO A 413 -11.20 -15.31 -32.46
C PRO A 413 -11.76 -13.95 -32.83
N LEU A 414 -12.86 -13.52 -32.20
CA LEU A 414 -13.50 -12.21 -32.43
C LEU A 414 -13.15 -11.17 -31.37
N GLY A 415 -12.27 -11.53 -30.43
CA GLY A 415 -11.89 -10.74 -29.27
C GLY A 415 -12.47 -11.28 -27.95
N SER A 416 -12.02 -10.72 -26.85
CA SER A 416 -12.51 -11.05 -25.50
C SER A 416 -12.81 -9.78 -24.71
N TYR A 417 -13.81 -9.84 -23.87
CA TYR A 417 -14.22 -8.75 -22.99
C TYR A 417 -14.42 -9.24 -21.56
N TYR A 418 -13.85 -8.48 -20.62
CA TYR A 418 -14.03 -8.64 -19.19
C TYR A 418 -14.49 -7.32 -18.58
N GLU A 419 -15.40 -7.40 -17.65
CA GLU A 419 -15.85 -6.28 -16.81
C GLU A 419 -16.07 -6.78 -15.39
N SER A 420 -15.59 -6.03 -14.39
CA SER A 420 -15.84 -6.33 -12.98
C SER A 420 -16.20 -5.10 -12.18
N GLU A 421 -16.93 -5.35 -11.11
CA GLU A 421 -17.22 -4.39 -10.05
C GLU A 421 -16.91 -5.02 -8.69
N ASP A 422 -15.95 -4.42 -7.96
CA ASP A 422 -15.58 -4.80 -6.61
C ASP A 422 -16.06 -3.74 -5.63
N LYS A 423 -16.64 -4.16 -4.52
CA LYS A 423 -17.02 -3.30 -3.40
C LYS A 423 -16.41 -3.83 -2.13
N ASN A 424 -15.56 -3.05 -1.51
CA ASN A 424 -15.04 -3.33 -0.18
C ASN A 424 -15.60 -2.30 0.80
N THR A 425 -16.20 -2.77 1.89
CA THR A 425 -16.78 -1.91 2.91
C THR A 425 -16.27 -2.34 4.27
N GLN A 426 -15.62 -1.45 5.00
CA GLN A 426 -15.17 -1.69 6.36
C GLN A 426 -15.82 -0.73 7.34
N PHE A 427 -16.40 -1.28 8.40
CA PHE A 427 -16.80 -0.56 9.59
C PHE A 427 -15.82 -0.89 10.72
N TYR A 428 -15.29 0.14 11.36
CA TYR A 428 -14.41 0.00 12.52
C TYR A 428 -14.93 0.87 13.66
N SER A 429 -14.95 0.31 14.87
CA SER A 429 -15.23 1.07 16.08
C SER A 429 -14.35 0.57 17.22
N ASP A 430 -13.91 1.49 18.08
CA ASP A 430 -13.24 1.14 19.34
C ASP A 430 -13.68 2.03 20.50
N LEU A 431 -13.49 1.49 21.70
CA LEU A 431 -13.67 2.18 22.98
C LEU A 431 -12.45 1.91 23.86
N LEU A 432 -11.83 2.96 24.36
CA LEU A 432 -10.56 2.94 25.09
C LEU A 432 -10.70 3.65 26.44
N PHE A 433 -10.21 3.02 27.50
CA PHE A 433 -10.01 3.62 28.81
C PHE A 433 -8.51 3.75 29.05
N ASN A 434 -8.03 4.99 29.15
CA ASN A 434 -6.60 5.26 29.26
C ASN A 434 -6.29 5.86 30.63
N VAL A 435 -5.31 5.25 31.29
CA VAL A 435 -4.75 5.66 32.60
C VAL A 435 -3.33 6.16 32.38
N ASN A 436 -3.01 7.35 32.88
CA ASN A 436 -1.64 7.87 32.92
C ASN A 436 -1.45 8.55 34.27
N LYS A 437 -0.79 7.85 35.22
CA LYS A 437 -0.63 8.31 36.59
C LYS A 437 0.79 8.15 37.07
N LYS A 438 1.31 9.19 37.71
CA LYS A 438 2.59 9.15 38.41
C LYS A 438 2.34 9.10 39.91
N LEU A 439 2.96 8.14 40.60
CA LEU A 439 2.86 7.87 42.03
C LEU A 439 4.27 7.86 42.62
N GLY A 440 4.77 9.03 42.99
CA GLY A 440 6.15 9.18 43.46
C GLY A 440 7.16 8.75 42.39
N ASP A 441 7.97 7.73 42.69
CA ASP A 441 8.95 7.14 41.79
C ASP A 441 8.34 6.19 40.74
N PHE A 442 7.07 5.82 40.88
CA PHE A 442 6.37 4.93 39.98
C PHE A 442 5.55 5.68 38.96
N SER A 443 5.47 5.15 37.76
CA SER A 443 4.58 5.60 36.69
C SER A 443 3.74 4.44 36.17
N ILE A 444 2.45 4.69 35.92
CA ILE A 444 1.50 3.74 35.36
C ILE A 444 0.92 4.36 34.09
N ASN A 445 1.12 3.68 32.97
CA ASN A 445 0.43 3.96 31.72
C ASN A 445 -0.33 2.69 31.34
N ALA A 446 -1.64 2.75 31.25
CA ALA A 446 -2.44 1.60 30.89
C ALA A 446 -3.59 1.98 29.96
N THR A 447 -3.93 1.07 29.05
CA THR A 447 -5.09 1.15 28.19
C THR A 447 -5.86 -0.16 28.28
N LEU A 448 -7.14 -0.08 28.60
CA LEU A 448 -8.10 -1.16 28.39
C LEU A 448 -8.97 -0.76 27.20
N GLY A 449 -9.08 -1.63 26.21
CA GLY A 449 -9.80 -1.32 24.97
C GLY A 449 -10.64 -2.47 24.47
N SER A 450 -11.70 -2.14 23.75
CA SER A 450 -12.45 -3.06 22.91
C SER A 450 -12.56 -2.52 21.49
N SER A 451 -12.61 -3.40 20.50
CA SER A 451 -12.79 -2.98 19.12
C SER A 451 -13.62 -3.98 18.31
N ILE A 452 -14.29 -3.46 17.29
CA ILE A 452 -14.99 -4.23 16.28
C ILE A 452 -14.47 -3.75 14.93
N CYS A 453 -14.04 -4.69 14.10
CA CYS A 453 -13.71 -4.48 12.70
C CYS A 453 -14.56 -5.42 11.86
N ASP A 454 -15.41 -4.87 11.02
CA ASP A 454 -16.38 -5.61 10.19
C ASP A 454 -16.11 -5.24 8.73
N THR A 455 -15.73 -6.23 7.92
CA THR A 455 -15.36 -6.03 6.52
C THR A 455 -16.25 -6.89 5.62
N LYS A 456 -16.82 -6.27 4.60
CA LYS A 456 -17.59 -6.94 3.55
C LYS A 456 -16.96 -6.69 2.21
N PHE A 457 -16.85 -7.75 1.45
CA PHE A 457 -16.38 -7.71 0.07
C PHE A 457 -17.43 -8.35 -0.84
N ASP A 458 -17.83 -7.61 -1.86
CA ASP A 458 -18.72 -8.07 -2.93
C ASP A 458 -17.98 -7.88 -4.26
N ASN A 459 -17.85 -8.93 -5.03
CA ASN A 459 -17.32 -8.93 -6.38
C ASN A 459 -18.38 -9.45 -7.35
N SER A 460 -18.53 -8.78 -8.47
CA SER A 460 -19.27 -9.28 -9.62
C SER A 460 -18.42 -9.11 -10.88
N TYR A 461 -18.36 -10.13 -11.71
CA TYR A 461 -17.65 -10.04 -12.98
C TYR A 461 -18.32 -10.82 -14.10
N ILE A 462 -18.12 -10.30 -15.31
CA ILE A 462 -18.49 -10.94 -16.56
C ILE A 462 -17.23 -11.05 -17.42
N ASP A 463 -16.98 -12.23 -17.95
CA ASP A 463 -15.82 -12.53 -18.77
C ASP A 463 -16.20 -13.47 -19.90
N GLY A 464 -15.85 -13.14 -21.15
CA GLY A 464 -16.21 -14.03 -22.25
C GLY A 464 -15.67 -13.65 -23.62
N ALA A 465 -15.87 -14.59 -24.53
CA ALA A 465 -15.64 -14.40 -25.96
C ALA A 465 -16.63 -13.41 -26.55
N LEU A 466 -16.18 -12.62 -27.54
CA LEU A 466 -17.08 -11.78 -28.32
C LEU A 466 -17.74 -12.57 -29.45
N GLY A 467 -19.04 -12.34 -29.66
CA GLY A 467 -19.81 -12.82 -30.81
C GLY A 467 -19.77 -11.85 -32.00
N VAL A 468 -19.31 -10.62 -31.76
CA VAL A 468 -19.10 -9.58 -32.79
C VAL A 468 -17.70 -9.01 -32.65
N VAL A 469 -16.97 -8.92 -33.76
CA VAL A 469 -15.57 -8.48 -33.80
C VAL A 469 -15.37 -7.16 -33.04
N ASN A 470 -14.53 -7.22 -32.00
CA ASN A 470 -14.10 -6.06 -31.21
C ASN A 470 -15.25 -5.19 -30.64
N GLN A 471 -16.44 -5.76 -30.43
CA GLN A 471 -17.54 -5.08 -29.78
C GLN A 471 -17.47 -5.26 -28.27
N PHE A 472 -16.72 -4.40 -27.58
CA PHE A 472 -16.41 -4.49 -26.16
C PHE A 472 -17.51 -3.92 -25.27
N ASN A 473 -18.60 -4.67 -25.13
CA ASN A 473 -19.70 -4.41 -24.21
C ASN A 473 -20.50 -5.69 -23.99
N LEU A 474 -21.45 -5.67 -23.05
CA LEU A 474 -22.25 -6.86 -22.67
C LEU A 474 -23.08 -7.44 -23.83
N SER A 475 -23.48 -6.61 -24.81
CA SER A 475 -24.23 -7.08 -25.99
C SER A 475 -23.34 -7.73 -27.06
N GLY A 476 -22.03 -7.46 -27.00
CA GLY A 476 -21.04 -8.08 -27.88
C GLY A 476 -20.60 -9.47 -27.44
N LEU A 477 -20.91 -9.89 -26.21
CA LEU A 477 -20.53 -11.20 -25.71
C LEU A 477 -21.35 -12.34 -26.33
N ASP A 478 -20.68 -13.45 -26.65
CA ASP A 478 -21.30 -14.69 -27.11
C ASP A 478 -21.79 -15.55 -25.93
N LYS A 479 -23.00 -15.25 -25.45
CA LYS A 479 -23.61 -15.90 -24.28
C LYS A 479 -24.13 -17.32 -24.56
N HIS A 480 -24.30 -17.69 -25.83
CA HIS A 480 -25.02 -18.90 -26.23
C HIS A 480 -24.31 -19.77 -27.27
N GLY A 481 -23.22 -19.28 -27.87
CA GLY A 481 -22.52 -19.94 -28.99
C GLY A 481 -21.59 -21.07 -28.61
N GLY A 482 -21.54 -21.50 -27.34
CA GLY A 482 -20.61 -22.52 -26.84
C GLY A 482 -19.17 -22.02 -26.67
N SER A 483 -18.96 -20.74 -26.86
CA SER A 483 -17.70 -20.05 -26.54
C SER A 483 -17.58 -19.81 -25.05
N TYR A 484 -16.36 -19.50 -24.60
CA TYR A 484 -16.10 -19.23 -23.21
C TYR A 484 -16.90 -18.00 -22.71
N TYR A 485 -17.71 -18.20 -21.66
CA TYR A 485 -18.48 -17.16 -21.00
C TYR A 485 -18.61 -17.46 -19.50
N ARG A 486 -18.36 -16.49 -18.66
CA ARG A 486 -18.60 -16.53 -17.21
C ARG A 486 -19.32 -15.27 -16.76
N ASP A 487 -20.28 -15.46 -15.87
CA ASP A 487 -21.02 -14.40 -15.19
C ASP A 487 -21.16 -14.87 -13.73
N GLN A 488 -20.42 -14.26 -12.84
CA GLN A 488 -20.27 -14.74 -11.47
C GLN A 488 -20.28 -13.60 -10.47
N ASP A 489 -20.90 -13.87 -9.34
CA ASP A 489 -20.83 -13.06 -8.14
C ASP A 489 -20.10 -13.85 -7.05
N PHE A 490 -19.33 -13.14 -6.25
CA PHE A 490 -18.64 -13.68 -5.09
C PHE A 490 -18.70 -12.67 -3.96
N ASN A 491 -19.02 -13.12 -2.75
CA ASN A 491 -18.98 -12.26 -1.58
C ASN A 491 -18.33 -12.96 -0.39
N TYR A 492 -17.69 -12.20 0.46
CA TYR A 492 -17.29 -12.65 1.77
C TYR A 492 -17.47 -11.55 2.82
N HIS A 493 -17.58 -11.95 4.07
CA HIS A 493 -17.73 -11.08 5.20
C HIS A 493 -16.87 -11.57 6.35
N ASP A 494 -16.02 -10.70 6.89
CA ASP A 494 -15.23 -11.01 8.07
C ASP A 494 -15.52 -10.01 9.20
N ARG A 495 -15.49 -10.50 10.44
CA ARG A 495 -15.64 -9.69 11.65
C ARG A 495 -14.63 -10.11 12.69
N ALA A 496 -13.88 -9.14 13.19
CA ALA A 496 -13.01 -9.29 14.35
C ALA A 496 -13.55 -8.42 15.49
N THR A 497 -13.99 -9.06 16.56
CA THR A 497 -14.35 -8.40 17.83
C THR A 497 -13.25 -8.68 18.82
N SER A 498 -12.85 -7.70 19.64
CA SER A 498 -11.72 -7.90 20.54
C SER A 498 -11.82 -7.10 21.83
N LEU A 499 -11.18 -7.67 22.86
CA LEU A 499 -10.88 -7.02 24.13
C LEU A 499 -9.36 -7.05 24.30
N PHE A 500 -8.75 -5.94 24.66
CA PHE A 500 -7.30 -5.86 24.84
C PHE A 500 -6.89 -4.96 25.98
N MET A 501 -5.73 -5.27 26.55
CA MET A 501 -5.10 -4.47 27.59
C MET A 501 -3.62 -4.27 27.25
N LEU A 502 -3.15 -3.05 27.50
CA LEU A 502 -1.75 -2.68 27.49
C LEU A 502 -1.45 -1.95 28.79
N ALA A 503 -0.41 -2.34 29.50
CA ALA A 503 0.02 -1.67 30.73
C ALA A 503 1.53 -1.55 30.75
N GLN A 504 2.03 -0.39 31.10
CA GLN A 504 3.43 -0.13 31.39
C GLN A 504 3.58 0.37 32.81
N LEU A 505 4.39 -0.29 33.58
CA LEU A 505 4.79 0.09 34.93
C LEU A 505 6.24 0.56 34.87
N GLY A 506 6.48 1.82 35.24
CA GLY A 506 7.81 2.42 35.27
C GLY A 506 8.27 2.71 36.69
N TYR A 507 9.56 2.50 36.96
CA TYR A 507 10.21 2.87 38.23
C TYR A 507 11.40 3.80 37.97
N LYS A 508 11.37 5.00 38.51
CA LYS A 508 12.39 6.07 38.41
C LYS A 508 12.83 6.40 36.98
N ASN A 509 12.03 6.09 35.97
CA ASN A 509 12.40 6.13 34.54
C ASN A 509 13.65 5.28 34.19
N LEU A 510 13.96 4.28 35.00
CA LEU A 510 15.11 3.38 34.85
C LEU A 510 14.69 1.97 34.48
N LEU A 511 13.60 1.49 35.06
CA LEU A 511 13.04 0.17 34.84
C LEU A 511 11.61 0.30 34.34
N PHE A 512 11.26 -0.51 33.35
CA PHE A 512 9.90 -0.57 32.84
C PHE A 512 9.49 -2.03 32.63
N LEU A 513 8.27 -2.34 33.05
CA LEU A 513 7.60 -3.60 32.80
C LEU A 513 6.39 -3.30 31.91
N ASP A 514 6.35 -3.94 30.74
CA ASP A 514 5.27 -3.84 29.78
C ASP A 514 4.48 -5.14 29.78
N LEU A 515 3.17 -5.05 29.95
CA LEU A 515 2.23 -6.15 29.92
C LEU A 515 1.21 -5.89 28.83
N GLY A 516 0.96 -6.86 27.98
CA GLY A 516 -0.04 -6.75 26.91
C GLY A 516 -0.80 -8.06 26.75
N GLY A 517 -2.06 -7.93 26.39
CA GLY A 517 -2.89 -9.06 26.03
C GLY A 517 -4.04 -8.62 25.17
N ARG A 518 -4.38 -9.43 24.17
CA ARG A 518 -5.55 -9.26 23.33
C ARG A 518 -6.25 -10.59 23.16
N MET A 519 -7.54 -10.57 23.38
CA MET A 519 -8.45 -11.65 23.03
C MET A 519 -9.27 -11.22 21.82
N GLU A 520 -9.33 -12.06 20.82
CA GLU A 520 -9.96 -11.76 19.54
C GLU A 520 -10.92 -12.88 19.16
N TRP A 521 -12.18 -12.52 18.87
CA TRP A 521 -13.21 -13.39 18.34
C TRP A 521 -13.34 -13.08 16.85
N LEU A 522 -12.92 -14.04 16.04
CA LEU A 522 -12.94 -13.94 14.59
C LEU A 522 -14.12 -14.72 14.04
N LYS A 523 -14.88 -14.11 13.17
CA LYS A 523 -15.95 -14.76 12.43
C LYS A 523 -15.79 -14.42 10.95
N PHE A 524 -15.83 -15.45 10.14
CA PHE A 524 -15.78 -15.36 8.70
C PHE A 524 -16.98 -16.12 8.13
N TRP A 525 -17.56 -15.60 7.05
CA TRP A 525 -18.57 -16.27 6.27
C TRP A 525 -18.57 -15.77 4.83
N ASP A 526 -18.84 -16.69 3.92
CA ASP A 526 -19.06 -16.50 2.50
C ASP A 526 -20.43 -17.08 2.12
N ASP A 527 -20.71 -17.20 0.83
CA ASP A 527 -21.98 -17.73 0.32
C ASP A 527 -22.26 -19.17 0.77
N ASP A 528 -21.23 -19.98 0.96
CA ASP A 528 -21.32 -21.43 1.16
C ASP A 528 -20.92 -21.87 2.57
N SER A 529 -20.16 -21.06 3.31
CA SER A 529 -19.56 -21.49 4.57
C SER A 529 -19.54 -20.41 5.65
N SER A 530 -19.38 -20.85 6.89
CA SER A 530 -19.08 -19.96 8.02
C SER A 530 -18.08 -20.61 8.94
N TYR A 531 -17.12 -19.81 9.40
CA TYR A 531 -16.09 -20.23 10.33
C TYR A 531 -15.95 -19.23 11.47
N SER A 532 -15.74 -19.71 12.69
CA SER A 532 -15.44 -18.85 13.85
C SER A 532 -14.32 -19.44 14.69
N THR A 533 -13.48 -18.57 15.22
CA THR A 533 -12.42 -18.94 16.15
C THR A 533 -12.13 -17.83 17.14
N ASP A 534 -11.57 -18.16 18.28
CA ASP A 534 -11.07 -17.24 19.28
C ASP A 534 -9.56 -17.43 19.44
N VAL A 535 -8.86 -16.33 19.59
CA VAL A 535 -7.38 -16.31 19.70
C VAL A 535 -6.96 -15.32 20.77
N ILE A 536 -5.90 -15.67 21.51
CA ILE A 536 -5.30 -14.82 22.54
C ILE A 536 -3.87 -14.50 22.12
N TYR A 537 -3.49 -13.21 22.23
CA TYR A 537 -2.17 -12.69 21.91
C TYR A 537 -1.54 -12.07 23.17
N PRO A 538 -0.81 -12.84 23.99
CA PRO A 538 -0.09 -12.32 25.15
C PRO A 538 1.21 -11.64 24.74
N SER A 539 1.61 -10.62 25.51
CA SER A 539 2.94 -10.02 25.41
C SER A 539 3.45 -9.56 26.77
N VAL A 540 4.75 -9.72 27.01
CA VAL A 540 5.45 -9.20 28.17
C VAL A 540 6.80 -8.65 27.77
N GLY A 541 7.14 -7.47 28.28
CA GLY A 541 8.41 -6.82 27.99
C GLY A 541 9.04 -6.22 29.23
N VAL A 542 10.37 -6.19 29.26
CA VAL A 542 11.16 -5.53 30.30
C VAL A 542 12.16 -4.61 29.63
N SER A 543 12.26 -3.39 30.14
CA SER A 543 13.26 -2.41 29.68
C SER A 543 14.05 -1.87 30.85
N VAL A 544 15.34 -1.67 30.62
CA VAL A 544 16.29 -1.09 31.57
C VAL A 544 17.05 0.04 30.89
N VAL A 545 17.23 1.15 31.60
CA VAL A 545 18.00 2.32 31.13
C VAL A 545 19.23 2.51 32.03
N PRO A 546 20.32 1.74 31.82
CA PRO A 546 21.51 1.77 32.70
C PRO A 546 22.16 3.14 32.80
N THR A 547 22.11 3.93 31.76
CA THR A 547 22.65 5.30 31.76
C THR A 547 21.94 6.25 32.71
N GLY A 548 20.71 5.95 33.10
CA GLY A 548 19.99 6.75 34.09
C GLY A 548 20.49 6.60 35.51
N TRP A 549 21.24 5.50 35.84
CA TRP A 549 21.92 5.35 37.13
C TRP A 549 23.24 6.10 37.22
N LEU A 550 23.75 6.51 36.07
CA LEU A 550 25.02 7.20 36.03
C LEU A 550 24.75 8.71 36.19
N SER A 551 25.57 9.42 36.97
CA SER A 551 25.40 10.87 37.18
C SER A 551 25.51 11.67 35.88
N ASP A 552 24.89 12.84 35.81
CA ASP A 552 24.86 13.74 34.64
C ASP A 552 26.24 14.34 34.30
N ASN A 553 27.17 13.53 33.85
CA ASN A 553 28.46 14.01 33.38
C ASN A 553 28.41 14.31 31.86
N PRO A 554 28.57 15.57 31.40
CA PRO A 554 28.43 15.93 30.00
C PRO A 554 29.54 15.34 29.08
N ASN A 555 30.63 14.83 29.63
CA ASN A 555 31.81 14.34 28.86
C ASN A 555 31.80 12.81 28.65
N ARG A 556 30.67 12.15 28.73
CA ARG A 556 30.60 10.69 28.58
C ARG A 556 30.69 10.23 27.13
N PHE A 557 31.42 9.14 26.96
CA PHE A 557 31.39 8.37 25.70
C PHE A 557 30.00 7.81 25.41
N LEU A 558 29.27 7.36 26.45
CA LEU A 558 27.92 6.79 26.38
C LEU A 558 26.91 7.73 27.03
N SER A 559 26.15 8.45 26.23
CA SER A 559 25.13 9.40 26.73
C SER A 559 23.79 8.73 27.05
N PHE A 560 23.42 7.69 26.32
CA PHE A 560 22.17 6.95 26.51
C PHE A 560 22.33 5.49 26.12
N LEU A 561 21.88 4.57 27.01
CA LEU A 561 21.75 3.14 26.76
C LEU A 561 20.42 2.68 27.30
N LYS A 562 19.64 2.01 26.47
CA LYS A 562 18.43 1.30 26.83
C LYS A 562 18.52 -0.14 26.34
N LEU A 563 18.28 -1.09 27.22
CA LEU A 563 18.16 -2.51 26.91
C LEU A 563 16.69 -2.91 27.07
N ASN A 564 16.16 -3.64 26.12
CA ASN A 564 14.79 -4.15 26.21
C ASN A 564 14.71 -5.60 25.72
N TYR A 565 13.87 -6.35 26.38
CA TYR A 565 13.52 -7.71 26.02
C TYR A 565 12.00 -7.82 26.00
N THR A 566 11.45 -8.41 24.94
CA THR A 566 9.99 -8.59 24.81
C THR A 566 9.70 -10.00 24.28
N TYR A 567 8.78 -10.68 24.95
CA TYR A 567 8.16 -11.91 24.48
C TYR A 567 6.72 -11.61 24.05
N SER A 568 6.30 -12.17 22.93
CA SER A 568 4.91 -12.09 22.47
C SER A 568 4.55 -13.28 21.59
N GLU A 569 3.30 -13.69 21.67
CA GLU A 569 2.71 -14.63 20.72
C GLU A 569 1.88 -13.88 19.69
N THR A 570 2.01 -14.29 18.45
CA THR A 570 1.30 -13.68 17.31
C THR A 570 0.82 -14.78 16.38
N GLY A 571 -0.35 -14.59 15.78
CA GLY A 571 -0.90 -15.49 14.79
C GLY A 571 -1.34 -14.72 13.54
N ASN A 572 -1.27 -15.34 12.38
CA ASN A 572 -1.79 -14.76 11.16
C ASN A 572 -3.29 -15.06 11.02
N SER A 573 -4.03 -14.14 10.40
CA SER A 573 -5.46 -14.30 10.13
C SER A 573 -5.73 -15.50 9.20
N PHE A 574 -6.90 -16.12 9.34
CA PHE A 574 -7.37 -17.15 8.43
C PHE A 574 -7.89 -16.57 7.10
N THR A 575 -8.14 -15.27 7.05
CA THR A 575 -8.78 -14.56 5.95
C THR A 575 -7.77 -13.85 5.06
N ASP A 576 -6.84 -14.58 4.49
CA ASP A 576 -6.06 -14.11 3.35
C ASP A 576 -6.68 -14.79 2.10
N TYR A 577 -7.59 -14.10 1.45
CA TYR A 577 -8.14 -14.46 0.14
C TYR A 577 -7.50 -13.60 -0.92
#